data_a81f584f4d7b89654086ade5f2a4b61b
#
_entry.id   a81f584f4d7b89654086ade5f2a4b61b
#
_cell.length_a   1.000
_cell.length_b   1.000
_cell.length_c   1.000
_cell.angle_alpha   90.00
_cell.angle_beta   90.00
_cell.angle_gamma   90.00
#
_symmetry.space_group_name_H-M   'P 1'
#
loop_
_entity.id
_entity.type
_entity.pdbx_description
1 polymer ?
#
loop_
_entity_poly.entity_id
_entity_poly.type
_entity_poly.pdbx_seq_one_letter_code
_entity_poly.pdbx_strand_id
1 'polypeptide(L)'
;MFNSSMMSFLSGWKHLNEKLTSGQNTVSALGRFVLIIWLFVVLIINSSYTASLTSILTVQQLATGITGIDDLISSALPIGYQAGKFTRNYLIEELNIPESRLIPLNTIQEYADALKHGPKDGGVAAIVDEMPYVDIFLSYHCNFRVVGQEFTKEGWGFVRSSSFF
;
A
#
# COMPACT_ATOMS: atom_id res chain seq x y z
N MET A 1 -13.14 9.64 13.89
CA MET A 1 -11.91 10.35 14.27
C MET A 1 -11.91 11.84 13.96
N PHE A 2 -12.60 12.29 12.94
CA PHE A 2 -12.72 13.71 12.54
C PHE A 2 -13.45 14.59 13.58
N ASN A 3 -14.39 14.02 14.32
CA ASN A 3 -15.26 14.76 15.25
C ASN A 3 -14.56 15.18 16.57
N SER A 4 -13.55 14.46 17.01
CA SER A 4 -12.82 14.73 18.27
C SER A 4 -11.91 15.94 18.17
N SER A 5 -11.18 16.10 17.07
CA SER A 5 -10.28 17.24 16.86
C SER A 5 -11.04 18.55 16.67
N MET A 6 -12.20 18.50 15.99
CA MET A 6 -13.06 19.66 15.79
C MET A 6 -13.72 20.10 17.10
N MET A 7 -14.10 19.17 17.96
CA MET A 7 -14.63 19.45 19.31
C MET A 7 -13.57 20.07 20.22
N SER A 8 -12.33 19.56 20.19
CA SER A 8 -11.21 20.16 20.93
C SER A 8 -10.87 21.59 20.45
N PHE A 9 -10.96 21.83 19.13
CA PHE A 9 -10.75 23.16 18.56
C PHE A 9 -11.86 24.12 18.95
N LEU A 10 -13.13 23.69 18.90
CA LEU A 10 -14.28 24.50 19.32
C LEU A 10 -14.28 24.79 20.81
N SER A 11 -13.87 23.84 21.65
CA SER A 11 -13.72 24.08 23.10
C SER A 11 -12.58 25.05 23.41
N GLY A 12 -11.46 24.93 22.72
CA GLY A 12 -10.35 25.89 22.81
C GLY A 12 -10.73 27.29 22.37
N TRP A 13 -11.48 27.41 21.27
CA TRP A 13 -12.02 28.67 20.77
C TRP A 13 -12.98 29.32 21.77
N LYS A 14 -13.90 28.54 22.36
CA LYS A 14 -14.83 29.00 23.38
C LYS A 14 -14.08 29.51 24.62
N HIS A 15 -13.09 28.78 25.10
CA HIS A 15 -12.27 29.16 26.26
C HIS A 15 -11.42 30.42 26.00
N LEU A 16 -10.93 30.60 24.77
CA LEU A 16 -10.20 31.80 24.35
C LEU A 16 -11.13 33.01 24.27
N ASN A 17 -12.34 32.82 23.75
CA ASN A 17 -13.34 33.89 23.62
C ASN A 17 -13.88 34.31 24.99
N GLU A 18 -14.07 33.39 25.92
CA GLU A 18 -14.45 33.68 27.31
C GLU A 18 -13.34 34.49 28.06
N LYS A 19 -12.07 34.14 27.87
CA LYS A 19 -10.94 34.92 28.41
C LYS A 19 -10.80 36.32 27.79
N LEU A 20 -11.14 36.45 26.50
CA LEU A 20 -11.10 37.75 25.81
C LEU A 20 -12.25 38.66 26.23
N THR A 21 -13.42 38.11 26.63
CA THR A 21 -14.59 38.88 27.09
C THR A 21 -14.59 39.16 28.58
N SER A 22 -13.87 38.37 29.40
CA SER A 22 -13.84 38.55 30.87
C SER A 22 -12.79 39.57 31.38
N GLY A 23 -12.63 40.68 30.66
CA GLY A 23 -12.19 41.96 31.26
C GLY A 23 -10.80 42.06 31.90
N GLN A 24 -9.88 41.14 31.69
CA GLN A 24 -8.49 41.36 32.07
C GLN A 24 -7.72 42.08 30.96
N ASN A 25 -7.61 43.37 31.11
CA ASN A 25 -7.02 44.35 30.22
C ASN A 25 -5.49 44.23 30.13
N THR A 26 -4.97 43.33 29.34
CA THR A 26 -3.54 43.32 29.04
C THR A 26 -3.19 43.08 27.57
N VAL A 27 -4.17 42.90 26.71
CA VAL A 27 -3.92 42.76 25.27
C VAL A 27 -4.44 44.02 24.56
N SER A 28 -3.54 44.85 24.08
CA SER A 28 -3.81 45.96 23.19
C SER A 28 -4.69 45.50 22.00
N ALA A 29 -5.53 46.41 21.46
CA ALA A 29 -6.33 46.11 20.25
C ALA A 29 -5.48 45.55 19.11
N LEU A 30 -4.24 46.00 18.99
CA LEU A 30 -3.22 45.48 18.07
C LEU A 30 -2.87 44.02 18.35
N GLY A 31 -2.72 43.61 19.61
CA GLY A 31 -2.43 42.22 19.99
C GLY A 31 -3.58 41.25 19.65
N ARG A 32 -4.83 41.69 19.76
CA ARG A 32 -6.00 40.93 19.35
C ARG A 32 -6.02 40.73 17.83
N PHE A 33 -5.67 41.73 17.06
CA PHE A 33 -5.59 41.65 15.61
C PHE A 33 -4.51 40.67 15.15
N VAL A 34 -3.33 40.73 15.76
CA VAL A 34 -2.23 39.77 15.49
C VAL A 34 -2.62 38.33 15.84
N LEU A 35 -3.31 38.13 16.97
CA LEU A 35 -3.81 36.79 17.37
C LEU A 35 -4.81 36.21 16.36
N ILE A 36 -5.73 37.04 15.86
CA ILE A 36 -6.71 36.59 14.85
C ILE A 36 -5.99 36.17 13.57
N ILE A 37 -5.04 36.98 13.10
CA ILE A 37 -4.25 36.65 11.90
C ILE A 37 -3.46 35.33 12.13
N TRP A 38 -2.83 35.20 13.30
CA TRP A 38 -2.09 33.97 13.65
C TRP A 38 -2.97 32.73 13.64
N LEU A 39 -4.15 32.82 14.25
CA LEU A 39 -5.12 31.72 14.25
C LEU A 39 -5.57 31.34 12.83
N PHE A 40 -5.74 32.34 11.96
CA PHE A 40 -6.09 32.13 10.56
C PHE A 40 -4.97 31.37 9.80
N VAL A 41 -3.72 31.76 10.02
CA VAL A 41 -2.55 31.08 9.43
C VAL A 41 -2.45 29.63 9.90
N VAL A 42 -2.60 29.40 11.21
CA VAL A 42 -2.57 28.04 11.79
C VAL A 42 -3.72 27.18 11.22
N LEU A 43 -4.91 27.76 11.05
CA LEU A 43 -6.06 27.07 10.48
C LEU A 43 -5.81 26.65 9.02
N ILE A 44 -5.21 27.53 8.22
CA ILE A 44 -4.89 27.23 6.81
C ILE A 44 -3.85 26.11 6.74
N ILE A 45 -2.79 26.18 7.57
CA ILE A 45 -1.73 25.14 7.59
C ILE A 45 -2.30 23.79 8.00
N ASN A 46 -3.10 23.73 9.08
CA ASN A 46 -3.75 22.50 9.52
C ASN A 46 -4.70 21.92 8.46
N SER A 47 -5.50 22.76 7.84
CA SER A 47 -6.45 22.35 6.79
C SER A 47 -5.71 21.78 5.57
N SER A 48 -4.65 22.44 5.13
CA SER A 48 -3.80 22.01 4.02
C SER A 48 -3.10 20.68 4.31
N TYR A 49 -2.54 20.53 5.50
CA TYR A 49 -1.89 19.28 5.94
C TYR A 49 -2.88 18.12 5.98
N THR A 50 -4.05 18.32 6.58
CA THR A 50 -5.09 17.30 6.68
C THR A 50 -5.59 16.88 5.29
N ALA A 51 -5.83 17.83 4.40
CA ALA A 51 -6.27 17.56 3.03
C ALA A 51 -5.23 16.78 2.24
N SER A 52 -3.95 17.14 2.35
CA SER A 52 -2.84 16.46 1.69
C SER A 52 -2.68 15.03 2.20
N LEU A 53 -2.71 14.82 3.51
CA LEU A 53 -2.59 13.50 4.12
C LEU A 53 -3.75 12.59 3.72
N THR A 54 -4.98 13.10 3.74
CA THR A 54 -6.17 12.35 3.34
C THR A 54 -6.09 11.97 1.86
N SER A 55 -5.63 12.86 1.01
CA SER A 55 -5.47 12.58 -0.43
C SER A 55 -4.49 11.44 -0.68
N ILE A 56 -3.32 11.44 -0.02
CA ILE A 56 -2.31 10.39 -0.17
C ILE A 56 -2.85 9.04 0.30
N LEU A 57 -3.50 8.98 1.47
CA LEU A 57 -4.05 7.74 2.01
C LEU A 57 -5.20 7.20 1.14
N THR A 58 -6.03 8.07 0.59
CA THR A 58 -7.16 7.67 -0.28
C THR A 58 -6.66 7.11 -1.60
N VAL A 59 -5.65 7.71 -2.22
CA VAL A 59 -5.05 7.20 -3.47
C VAL A 59 -4.44 5.81 -3.26
N GLN A 60 -3.80 5.56 -2.12
CA GLN A 60 -3.26 4.23 -1.82
C GLN A 60 -4.34 3.17 -1.60
N GLN A 61 -5.52 3.54 -1.09
CA GLN A 61 -6.65 2.62 -0.90
C GLN A 61 -7.48 2.42 -2.19
N LEU A 62 -7.53 3.41 -3.07
CA LEU A 62 -8.22 3.30 -4.36
C LEU A 62 -7.37 2.64 -5.46
N ALA A 63 -6.09 2.42 -5.23
CA ALA A 63 -5.36 1.48 -6.06
C ALA A 63 -6.01 0.11 -5.84
N THR A 64 -6.94 -0.25 -6.72
CA THR A 64 -7.58 -1.58 -6.82
C THR A 64 -6.50 -2.61 -7.18
N GLY A 65 -5.56 -2.77 -6.27
CA GLY A 65 -4.49 -3.73 -6.37
C GLY A 65 -4.86 -4.98 -5.59
N ILE A 66 -4.42 -6.10 -6.05
CA ILE A 66 -4.46 -7.36 -5.33
C ILE A 66 -3.72 -7.13 -3.99
N THR A 67 -4.40 -7.34 -2.88
CA THR A 67 -3.84 -7.14 -1.52
C THR A 67 -3.39 -8.45 -0.89
N GLY A 68 -3.81 -9.58 -1.47
CA GLY A 68 -3.45 -10.90 -0.99
C GLY A 68 -3.88 -12.02 -1.94
N ILE A 69 -3.65 -13.25 -1.50
CA ILE A 69 -3.97 -14.45 -2.26
C ILE A 69 -5.49 -14.62 -2.46
N ASP A 70 -6.29 -14.22 -1.47
CA ASP A 70 -7.75 -14.34 -1.54
C ASP A 70 -8.34 -13.42 -2.62
N ASP A 71 -7.79 -12.21 -2.74
CA ASP A 71 -8.17 -11.28 -3.80
C ASP A 71 -7.74 -11.81 -5.17
N LEU A 72 -6.56 -12.46 -5.23
CA LEU A 72 -6.04 -13.05 -6.44
C LEU A 72 -6.91 -14.21 -6.92
N ILE A 73 -7.36 -15.06 -6.01
CA ILE A 73 -8.25 -16.19 -6.30
C ILE A 73 -9.61 -15.70 -6.79
N SER A 74 -10.21 -14.75 -6.06
CA SER A 74 -11.53 -14.20 -6.38
C SER A 74 -11.54 -13.33 -7.64
N SER A 75 -10.41 -12.72 -8.00
CA SER A 75 -10.27 -11.99 -9.24
C SER A 75 -10.26 -12.93 -10.44
N ALA A 76 -10.81 -12.51 -11.56
CA ALA A 76 -10.70 -13.26 -12.83
C ALA A 76 -9.45 -12.86 -13.64
N LEU A 77 -8.45 -12.23 -13.01
CA LEU A 77 -7.31 -11.63 -13.68
C LEU A 77 -6.21 -12.68 -13.99
N PRO A 78 -5.42 -12.49 -15.06
CA PRO A 78 -4.31 -13.35 -15.40
C PRO A 78 -3.17 -13.26 -14.37
N ILE A 79 -2.55 -14.40 -14.09
CA ILE A 79 -1.52 -14.61 -13.08
C ILE A 79 -0.27 -15.15 -13.76
N GLY A 80 0.87 -14.49 -13.52
CA GLY A 80 2.17 -14.98 -13.95
C GLY A 80 2.77 -15.96 -12.95
N TYR A 81 3.48 -16.95 -13.43
CA TYR A 81 4.24 -17.89 -12.61
C TYR A 81 5.54 -18.31 -13.32
N GLN A 82 6.53 -18.74 -12.58
CA GLN A 82 7.78 -19.23 -13.17
C GLN A 82 7.57 -20.61 -13.81
N ALA A 83 7.87 -20.73 -15.10
CA ALA A 83 7.76 -21.97 -15.81
C ALA A 83 8.72 -23.04 -15.25
N GLY A 84 8.26 -24.30 -15.24
CA GLY A 84 9.07 -25.44 -14.78
C GLY A 84 9.15 -25.63 -13.28
N LYS A 85 8.42 -24.85 -12.50
CA LYS A 85 8.35 -24.94 -11.03
C LYS A 85 7.07 -25.60 -10.53
N PHE A 86 7.09 -26.01 -9.25
CA PHE A 86 5.94 -26.58 -8.56
C PHE A 86 4.77 -25.61 -8.44
N THR A 87 5.04 -24.31 -8.51
CA THR A 87 4.08 -23.22 -8.36
C THR A 87 2.85 -23.41 -9.25
N ARG A 88 3.01 -23.90 -10.49
CA ARG A 88 1.88 -24.18 -11.38
C ARG A 88 0.91 -25.20 -10.77
N ASN A 89 1.43 -26.33 -10.31
CA ASN A 89 0.60 -27.41 -9.76
C ASN A 89 -0.08 -26.93 -8.46
N TYR A 90 0.63 -26.19 -7.62
CA TYR A 90 0.07 -25.60 -6.42
C TYR A 90 -1.10 -24.65 -6.72
N LEU A 91 -0.95 -23.76 -7.70
CA LEU A 91 -2.02 -22.82 -8.10
C LEU A 91 -3.26 -23.55 -8.63
N ILE A 92 -3.09 -24.67 -9.35
CA ILE A 92 -4.21 -25.44 -9.93
C ILE A 92 -4.84 -26.37 -8.88
N GLU A 93 -4.03 -27.15 -8.17
CA GLU A 93 -4.52 -28.23 -7.31
C GLU A 93 -4.98 -27.74 -5.94
N GLU A 94 -4.25 -26.81 -5.33
CA GLU A 94 -4.55 -26.32 -3.98
C GLU A 94 -5.44 -25.08 -4.01
N LEU A 95 -5.20 -24.16 -4.93
CA LEU A 95 -5.93 -22.89 -5.00
C LEU A 95 -7.08 -22.90 -6.01
N ASN A 96 -7.27 -24.03 -6.74
CA ASN A 96 -8.32 -24.21 -7.74
C ASN A 96 -8.38 -23.09 -8.81
N ILE A 97 -7.22 -22.54 -9.18
CA ILE A 97 -7.14 -21.48 -10.18
C ILE A 97 -7.17 -22.12 -11.58
N PRO A 98 -8.07 -21.71 -12.49
CA PRO A 98 -8.14 -22.25 -13.83
C PRO A 98 -6.83 -22.02 -14.60
N GLU A 99 -6.34 -23.06 -15.29
CA GLU A 99 -5.11 -23.01 -16.08
C GLU A 99 -5.13 -21.89 -17.14
N SER A 100 -6.30 -21.55 -17.67
CA SER A 100 -6.48 -20.48 -18.64
C SER A 100 -6.06 -19.08 -18.14
N ARG A 101 -5.94 -18.91 -16.83
CA ARG A 101 -5.49 -17.66 -16.20
C ARG A 101 -3.98 -17.62 -15.94
N LEU A 102 -3.30 -18.76 -16.09
CA LEU A 102 -1.90 -18.91 -15.72
C LEU A 102 -1.01 -18.65 -16.93
N ILE A 103 -0.13 -17.64 -16.82
CA ILE A 103 0.82 -17.26 -17.87
C ILE A 103 2.23 -17.68 -17.42
N PRO A 104 2.87 -18.62 -18.12
CA PRO A 104 4.23 -19.03 -17.82
C PRO A 104 5.22 -17.94 -18.21
N LEU A 105 6.13 -17.60 -17.33
CA LEU A 105 7.19 -16.62 -17.53
C LEU A 105 8.54 -17.30 -17.22
N ASN A 106 9.58 -16.96 -17.98
CA ASN A 106 10.88 -17.64 -17.87
C ASN A 106 12.00 -16.74 -17.33
N THR A 107 11.89 -15.45 -17.56
CA THR A 107 12.95 -14.51 -17.23
C THR A 107 12.47 -13.35 -16.36
N ILE A 108 13.40 -12.77 -15.59
CA ILE A 108 13.14 -11.56 -14.78
C ILE A 108 12.64 -10.40 -15.65
N GLN A 109 13.12 -10.31 -16.89
CA GLN A 109 12.70 -9.25 -17.80
C GLN A 109 11.24 -9.45 -18.24
N GLU A 110 10.84 -10.69 -18.55
CA GLU A 110 9.44 -11.03 -18.85
C GLU A 110 8.51 -10.70 -17.68
N TYR A 111 8.97 -10.87 -16.42
CA TYR A 111 8.22 -10.48 -15.23
C TYR A 111 7.93 -8.97 -15.23
N ALA A 112 8.99 -8.17 -15.46
CA ALA A 112 8.85 -6.72 -15.47
C ALA A 112 7.93 -6.24 -16.58
N ASP A 113 8.03 -6.81 -17.76
CA ASP A 113 7.23 -6.43 -18.92
C ASP A 113 5.78 -6.88 -18.77
N ALA A 114 5.53 -8.09 -18.30
CA ALA A 114 4.18 -8.60 -18.03
C ALA A 114 3.45 -7.78 -16.96
N LEU A 115 4.15 -7.39 -15.88
CA LEU A 115 3.56 -6.54 -14.84
C LEU A 115 3.33 -5.10 -15.31
N LYS A 116 4.19 -4.55 -16.17
CA LYS A 116 4.02 -3.20 -16.73
C LYS A 116 2.83 -3.11 -17.68
N HIS A 117 2.64 -4.11 -18.53
CA HIS A 117 1.49 -4.17 -19.44
C HIS A 117 0.18 -4.34 -18.66
N GLY A 118 0.23 -5.08 -17.55
CA GLY A 118 -0.94 -5.32 -16.72
C GLY A 118 -1.99 -6.20 -17.40
N PRO A 119 -3.07 -6.55 -16.67
CA PRO A 119 -4.04 -7.56 -17.10
C PRO A 119 -4.92 -7.12 -18.29
N LYS A 120 -4.98 -5.84 -18.60
CA LYS A 120 -5.81 -5.30 -19.69
C LYS A 120 -5.10 -5.33 -21.05
N ASP A 121 -3.78 -5.25 -21.02
CA ASP A 121 -2.96 -5.13 -22.23
C ASP A 121 -2.16 -6.42 -22.51
N GLY A 122 -2.70 -7.56 -22.08
CA GLY A 122 -2.09 -8.87 -22.31
C GLY A 122 -0.98 -9.27 -21.34
N GLY A 123 -0.76 -8.49 -20.30
CA GLY A 123 0.14 -8.81 -19.20
C GLY A 123 -0.56 -9.54 -18.05
N VAL A 124 0.03 -9.47 -16.86
CA VAL A 124 -0.46 -10.13 -15.65
C VAL A 124 -0.80 -9.14 -14.54
N ALA A 125 -1.73 -9.52 -13.68
CA ALA A 125 -2.11 -8.72 -12.52
C ALA A 125 -1.13 -8.89 -11.34
N ALA A 126 -0.60 -10.09 -11.19
CA ALA A 126 0.40 -10.44 -10.19
C ALA A 126 1.26 -11.61 -10.68
N ILE A 127 2.42 -11.77 -10.06
CA ILE A 127 3.29 -12.92 -10.26
C ILE A 127 3.42 -13.68 -8.95
N VAL A 128 3.31 -14.99 -9.02
CA VAL A 128 3.48 -15.90 -7.90
C VAL A 128 4.77 -16.69 -8.13
N ASP A 129 5.74 -16.50 -7.23
CA ASP A 129 7.03 -17.17 -7.30
C ASP A 129 7.60 -17.38 -5.88
N GLU A 130 8.68 -18.12 -5.78
CA GLU A 130 9.40 -18.35 -4.53
C GLU A 130 10.11 -17.07 -4.05
N MET A 131 10.10 -16.80 -2.73
CA MET A 131 10.67 -15.58 -2.15
C MET A 131 12.08 -15.22 -2.63
N PRO A 132 13.05 -16.14 -2.73
CA PRO A 132 14.37 -15.77 -3.21
C PRO A 132 14.39 -15.18 -4.62
N TYR A 133 13.52 -15.65 -5.51
CA TYR A 133 13.41 -15.11 -6.87
C TYR A 133 12.70 -13.75 -6.87
N VAL A 134 11.69 -13.60 -6.01
CA VAL A 134 11.01 -12.33 -5.81
C VAL A 134 11.98 -11.28 -5.27
N ASP A 135 12.83 -11.61 -4.31
CA ASP A 135 13.83 -10.71 -3.75
C ASP A 135 14.87 -10.28 -4.81
N ILE A 136 15.33 -11.23 -5.63
CA ILE A 136 16.21 -10.92 -6.76
C ILE A 136 15.50 -9.98 -7.74
N PHE A 137 14.26 -10.26 -8.11
CA PHE A 137 13.48 -9.41 -9.00
C PHE A 137 13.33 -7.99 -8.46
N LEU A 138 12.99 -7.83 -7.17
CA LEU A 138 12.83 -6.53 -6.53
C LEU A 138 14.13 -5.77 -6.38
N SER A 139 15.27 -6.44 -6.29
CA SER A 139 16.59 -5.78 -6.26
C SER A 139 16.91 -5.03 -7.55
N TYR A 140 16.36 -5.48 -8.69
CA TYR A 140 16.52 -4.83 -9.99
C TYR A 140 15.35 -3.88 -10.34
N HIS A 141 14.18 -4.07 -9.71
CA HIS A 141 12.94 -3.38 -10.08
C HIS A 141 12.21 -2.81 -8.86
N CYS A 142 12.69 -1.68 -8.34
CA CYS A 142 12.13 -1.02 -7.13
C CYS A 142 10.70 -0.49 -7.29
N ASN A 143 10.12 -0.51 -8.50
CA ASN A 143 8.75 -0.03 -8.75
C ASN A 143 7.66 -1.04 -8.39
N PHE A 144 8.04 -2.27 -8.08
CA PHE A 144 7.14 -3.35 -7.68
C PHE A 144 7.27 -3.62 -6.19
N ARG A 145 6.31 -4.33 -5.63
CA ARG A 145 6.29 -4.71 -4.20
C ARG A 145 5.68 -6.08 -4.01
N VAL A 146 6.07 -6.75 -2.96
CA VAL A 146 5.37 -7.95 -2.47
C VAL A 146 4.04 -7.53 -1.86
N VAL A 147 3.00 -8.32 -2.11
CA VAL A 147 1.67 -8.14 -1.52
C VAL A 147 1.20 -9.46 -0.93
N GLY A 148 0.46 -9.38 0.17
CA GLY A 148 0.00 -10.55 0.91
C GLY A 148 1.08 -11.15 1.81
N GLN A 149 0.77 -12.33 2.34
CA GLN A 149 1.68 -13.12 3.18
C GLN A 149 2.18 -14.34 2.41
N GLU A 150 3.31 -14.88 2.84
CA GLU A 150 3.77 -16.18 2.33
C GLU A 150 2.71 -17.24 2.63
N PHE A 151 2.29 -17.96 1.59
CA PHE A 151 1.22 -18.97 1.69
C PHE A 151 1.75 -20.41 1.65
N THR A 152 3.05 -20.59 1.35
CA THR A 152 3.75 -21.86 1.50
C THR A 152 5.06 -21.67 2.25
N LYS A 153 5.40 -22.62 3.11
CA LYS A 153 6.70 -22.66 3.79
C LYS A 153 7.47 -23.86 3.25
N GLU A 154 8.19 -23.64 2.17
CA GLU A 154 9.10 -24.64 1.61
C GLU A 154 10.54 -24.23 1.83
N GLY A 155 11.37 -25.19 2.18
CA GLY A 155 12.79 -24.97 2.42
C GLY A 155 13.64 -25.37 1.22
N TRP A 156 14.74 -24.68 1.04
CA TRP A 156 15.76 -25.07 0.08
C TRP A 156 16.72 -26.07 0.72
N GLY A 157 16.96 -27.18 0.06
CA GLY A 157 17.90 -28.19 0.51
C GLY A 157 18.98 -28.49 -0.55
N PHE A 158 20.17 -28.81 -0.09
CA PHE A 158 21.22 -29.30 -0.97
C PHE A 158 21.14 -30.84 -1.04
N VAL A 159 21.07 -31.37 -2.24
CA VAL A 159 21.17 -32.81 -2.46
C VAL A 159 22.64 -33.18 -2.60
N ARG A 160 23.12 -34.01 -1.69
CA ARG A 160 24.47 -34.57 -1.75
C ARG A 160 24.38 -35.99 -2.33
N SER A 161 25.27 -36.31 -3.27
CA SER A 161 25.45 -37.69 -3.73
C SER A 161 25.89 -38.57 -2.56
N SER A 162 25.22 -39.73 -2.39
CA SER A 162 25.55 -40.71 -1.37
C SER A 162 26.76 -41.59 -1.71
N SER A 163 27.38 -41.40 -2.87
CA SER A 163 28.53 -42.16 -3.33
C SER A 163 29.85 -41.52 -2.92
N PHE A 164 30.14 -41.54 -1.64
CA PHE A 164 31.51 -41.41 -1.10
C PHE A 164 31.69 -42.45 -0.02
N PHE A 165 32.19 -43.63 -0.46
CA PHE A 165 33.02 -44.49 0.33
C PHE A 165 34.44 -44.42 -0.19
#